data_9752552f28f33d01497eafb1ef5d0602
#
_entry.id   9752552f28f33d01497eafb1ef5d0602
#
_cell.length_a   1.000
_cell.length_b   1.000
_cell.length_c   1.000
_cell.angle_alpha   90.00
_cell.angle_beta   90.00
_cell.angle_gamma   90.00
#
_symmetry.space_group_name_H-M   'P 1'
#
loop_
_entity.id
_entity.type
_entity.pdbx_description
1 polymer ?
#
loop_
_entity_poly.entity_id
_entity_poly.type
_entity_poly.pdbx_seq_one_letter_code
_entity_poly.pdbx_strand_id
1 'polypeptide(L)'
;DKYTIQLNDIYGLQLGDSEHILSSGKEEILLEIDDLTFKLLPMKSAPMEMQISNIYDVKIMGGCKGLFAEAFYYLNSERIGPRNYQMIDSKVINNCGVYGENTVHLLNSVATDKVDSARCFDLVEDKKVNTVGKQVEYWMDYIIPGIEISTDDITDLRVSKMRLQQSALDTGFLSPYNFGFGISYVLPIILTGLIAKEGSVFLVENPEAHLHPKGQSHIGYFLAMMAMAGVQVVIETHSEHVINGIRIAALKNGMDPNDISINYF
;
A
#
# COMPACT_ATOMS: atom_id res chain seq x y z
N ASP A 1 4.17 -28.17 18.40
CA ASP A 1 3.05 -27.60 17.63
C ASP A 1 3.53 -27.42 16.19
N LYS A 2 2.74 -27.90 15.25
CA LYS A 2 3.03 -27.76 13.82
C LYS A 2 2.40 -26.43 13.38
N TYR A 3 3.23 -25.51 12.92
CA TYR A 3 2.75 -24.27 12.33
C TYR A 3 2.38 -24.52 10.87
N THR A 4 1.26 -23.95 10.40
CA THR A 4 0.83 -23.98 8.99
C THR A 4 0.66 -22.57 8.47
N ILE A 5 0.88 -22.40 7.16
CA ILE A 5 0.58 -21.21 6.40
C ILE A 5 -0.55 -21.55 5.44
N GLN A 6 -1.59 -20.73 5.41
CA GLN A 6 -2.62 -20.81 4.38
C GLN A 6 -2.13 -20.13 3.09
N LEU A 7 -2.41 -20.77 1.95
CA LEU A 7 -1.96 -20.30 0.63
C LEU A 7 -2.98 -19.37 -0.04
N ASN A 8 -4.22 -19.35 0.48
CA ASN A 8 -5.31 -18.60 -0.10
C ASN A 8 -5.99 -17.77 0.99
N ASP A 9 -6.68 -16.71 0.59
CA ASP A 9 -7.50 -15.81 1.42
C ASP A 9 -6.74 -14.90 2.41
N ILE A 10 -5.44 -15.11 2.64
CA ILE A 10 -4.62 -14.19 3.43
C ILE A 10 -4.13 -13.10 2.48
N TYR A 11 -4.39 -11.85 2.82
CA TYR A 11 -4.02 -10.68 2.01
C TYR A 11 -4.56 -10.74 0.56
N GLY A 12 -5.66 -11.46 0.32
CA GLY A 12 -6.21 -11.62 -1.02
C GLY A 12 -5.38 -12.47 -1.96
N LEU A 13 -4.39 -13.19 -1.44
CA LEU A 13 -3.57 -14.12 -2.22
C LEU A 13 -4.38 -15.36 -2.59
N GLN A 14 -4.19 -15.86 -3.79
CA GLN A 14 -4.77 -17.10 -4.30
C GLN A 14 -3.66 -17.90 -4.97
N LEU A 15 -2.80 -18.50 -4.16
CA LEU A 15 -1.65 -19.29 -4.64
C LEU A 15 -2.05 -20.70 -5.10
N GLY A 16 -3.31 -21.08 -4.85
CA GLY A 16 -3.81 -22.40 -5.23
C GLY A 16 -3.35 -23.51 -4.28
N ASP A 17 -3.05 -24.67 -4.84
CA ASP A 17 -2.62 -25.84 -4.09
C ASP A 17 -1.11 -25.84 -3.87
N SER A 18 -0.68 -26.41 -2.76
CA SER A 18 0.75 -26.54 -2.40
C SER A 18 1.59 -27.31 -3.44
N GLU A 19 0.97 -28.18 -4.22
CA GLU A 19 1.65 -28.90 -5.31
C GLU A 19 1.93 -28.00 -6.52
N HIS A 20 1.07 -27.00 -6.78
CA HIS A 20 1.21 -26.09 -7.92
C HIS A 20 2.26 -25.00 -7.72
N ILE A 21 2.54 -24.63 -6.48
CA ILE A 21 3.54 -23.60 -6.18
C ILE A 21 4.96 -24.16 -6.07
N LEU A 22 5.11 -25.49 -6.03
CA LEU A 22 6.41 -26.13 -6.06
C LEU A 22 6.97 -26.17 -7.49
N SER A 23 8.23 -25.81 -7.63
CA SER A 23 8.94 -26.01 -8.89
C SER A 23 9.02 -27.50 -9.20
N SER A 24 8.98 -27.87 -10.50
CA SER A 24 9.05 -29.26 -10.95
C SER A 24 10.23 -30.00 -10.32
N GLY A 25 9.95 -31.12 -9.66
CA GLY A 25 10.95 -31.96 -9.00
C GLY A 25 11.43 -31.45 -7.65
N LYS A 26 10.80 -30.44 -7.08
CA LYS A 26 11.05 -29.98 -5.71
C LYS A 26 9.95 -30.48 -4.78
N GLU A 27 10.32 -30.81 -3.56
CA GLU A 27 9.42 -31.29 -2.50
C GLU A 27 9.19 -30.25 -1.41
N GLU A 28 9.88 -29.12 -1.48
CA GLU A 28 9.88 -28.08 -0.47
C GLU A 28 10.19 -26.70 -1.04
N ILE A 29 9.78 -25.64 -0.34
CA ILE A 29 10.22 -24.26 -0.57
C ILE A 29 11.10 -23.86 0.60
N LEU A 30 12.27 -23.29 0.30
CA LEU A 30 13.14 -22.66 1.28
C LEU A 30 13.01 -21.15 1.16
N LEU A 31 12.69 -20.50 2.29
CA LEU A 31 12.69 -19.05 2.42
C LEU A 31 13.78 -18.67 3.40
N GLU A 32 14.70 -17.85 2.96
CA GLU A 32 15.78 -17.32 3.79
C GLU A 32 15.53 -15.82 3.99
N ILE A 33 15.43 -15.41 5.25
CA ILE A 33 15.25 -14.02 5.66
C ILE A 33 16.27 -13.74 6.76
N ASP A 34 17.25 -12.92 6.47
CA ASP A 34 18.44 -12.71 7.30
C ASP A 34 19.09 -14.06 7.67
N ASP A 35 19.22 -14.36 8.96
CA ASP A 35 19.78 -15.61 9.46
C ASP A 35 18.73 -16.72 9.67
N LEU A 36 17.48 -16.47 9.26
CA LEU A 36 16.36 -17.40 9.46
C LEU A 36 16.06 -18.15 8.15
N THR A 37 16.02 -19.48 8.25
CA THR A 37 15.58 -20.36 7.14
C THR A 37 14.25 -21.00 7.51
N PHE A 38 13.24 -20.76 6.68
CA PHE A 38 11.93 -21.38 6.78
C PHE A 38 11.82 -22.44 5.69
N LYS A 39 11.46 -23.65 6.10
CA LYS A 39 11.18 -24.76 5.21
C LYS A 39 9.67 -24.97 5.14
N LEU A 40 9.10 -24.79 3.96
CA LEU A 40 7.69 -25.01 3.70
C LEU A 40 7.49 -26.35 3.00
N LEU A 41 6.65 -27.20 3.56
CA LEU A 41 6.36 -28.54 3.07
C LEU A 41 4.87 -28.63 2.67
N PRO A 42 4.53 -29.23 1.53
CA PRO A 42 3.15 -29.45 1.13
C PRO A 42 2.44 -30.40 2.11
N MET A 43 1.16 -30.17 2.33
CA MET A 43 0.32 -31.00 3.19
C MET A 43 -0.72 -31.76 2.35
N LYS A 44 -0.55 -33.06 2.17
CA LYS A 44 -1.50 -33.91 1.42
C LYS A 44 -2.91 -33.92 2.03
N SER A 45 -3.02 -33.73 3.36
CA SER A 45 -4.30 -33.69 4.08
C SER A 45 -4.98 -32.31 4.00
N ALA A 46 -4.26 -31.27 3.60
CA ALA A 46 -4.73 -29.90 3.47
C ALA A 46 -3.97 -29.22 2.30
N PRO A 47 -4.37 -29.47 1.04
CA PRO A 47 -3.62 -29.01 -0.14
C PRO A 47 -3.45 -27.49 -0.22
N MET A 48 -4.37 -26.72 0.39
CA MET A 48 -4.31 -25.24 0.42
C MET A 48 -3.48 -24.69 1.58
N GLU A 49 -2.73 -25.56 2.26
CA GLU A 49 -1.84 -25.19 3.36
C GLU A 49 -0.46 -25.77 3.16
N MET A 50 0.56 -25.09 3.67
CA MET A 50 1.89 -25.62 3.82
C MET A 50 2.30 -25.71 5.26
N GLN A 51 2.95 -26.80 5.64
CA GLN A 51 3.53 -26.94 6.97
C GLN A 51 4.87 -26.20 7.02
N ILE A 52 5.06 -25.37 8.05
CA ILE A 52 6.35 -24.79 8.36
C ILE A 52 7.13 -25.79 9.20
N SER A 53 8.28 -26.22 8.71
CA SER A 53 9.27 -27.01 9.47
C SER A 53 10.55 -26.20 9.64
N ASN A 54 11.24 -26.42 10.77
CA ASN A 54 12.50 -25.75 11.13
C ASN A 54 12.35 -24.22 11.29
N ILE A 55 11.55 -23.81 12.27
CA ILE A 55 11.74 -22.50 12.90
C ILE A 55 12.85 -22.73 13.94
N TYR A 56 14.08 -22.49 13.58
CA TYR A 56 15.16 -22.41 14.53
C TYR A 56 14.91 -21.16 15.39
N ASP A 57 14.49 -21.44 16.65
CA ASP A 57 14.37 -20.48 17.75
C ASP A 57 13.32 -19.35 17.59
N VAL A 58 12.05 -19.68 17.90
CA VAL A 58 10.95 -18.71 18.12
C VAL A 58 11.32 -17.63 19.16
N LYS A 59 12.35 -17.84 19.98
CA LYS A 59 12.90 -16.82 20.90
C LYS A 59 13.57 -15.66 20.16
N ILE A 60 14.04 -15.87 18.94
CA ILE A 60 14.65 -14.81 18.12
C ILE A 60 13.59 -13.87 17.55
N MET A 61 12.37 -14.34 17.31
CA MET A 61 11.29 -13.47 16.80
C MET A 61 10.87 -12.35 17.77
N GLY A 62 11.15 -12.48 19.07
CA GLY A 62 10.94 -11.41 20.05
C GLY A 62 12.05 -10.35 20.12
N GLY A 63 13.14 -10.54 19.39
CA GLY A 63 14.30 -9.64 19.38
C GLY A 63 14.75 -9.19 17.98
N CYS A 64 14.21 -9.78 16.92
CA CYS A 64 14.50 -9.34 15.57
C CYS A 64 13.83 -7.99 15.30
N LYS A 65 14.62 -6.95 15.15
CA LYS A 65 14.23 -5.72 14.44
C LYS A 65 14.19 -6.04 12.94
N GLY A 66 13.55 -7.15 12.56
CA GLY A 66 13.48 -7.61 11.19
C GLY A 66 12.29 -7.05 10.44
N LEU A 67 12.15 -7.47 9.20
CA LEU A 67 11.16 -7.02 8.21
C LEU A 67 9.71 -6.92 8.74
N PHE A 68 9.34 -7.71 9.76
CA PHE A 68 7.99 -7.76 10.35
C PHE A 68 7.93 -7.27 11.80
N ALA A 69 8.95 -6.53 12.26
CA ALA A 69 8.97 -5.99 13.63
C ALA A 69 7.92 -4.91 13.85
N GLU A 70 7.59 -4.17 12.80
CA GLU A 70 6.56 -3.14 12.78
C GLU A 70 5.37 -3.55 11.90
N ALA A 71 4.49 -2.62 11.57
CA ALA A 71 3.30 -2.92 10.79
C ALA A 71 3.64 -3.28 9.33
N PHE A 72 2.86 -4.19 8.78
CA PHE A 72 2.92 -4.57 7.38
C PHE A 72 1.66 -4.07 6.67
N TYR A 73 1.84 -3.32 5.59
CA TYR A 73 0.77 -2.79 4.75
C TYR A 73 0.89 -3.41 3.35
N TYR A 74 -0.22 -3.88 2.83
CA TYR A 74 -0.28 -4.45 1.50
C TYR A 74 -1.46 -3.89 0.71
N LEU A 75 -1.19 -3.47 -0.51
CA LEU A 75 -2.20 -3.07 -1.49
C LEU A 75 -2.03 -3.89 -2.77
N ASN A 76 -3.03 -4.69 -3.05
CA ASN A 76 -3.11 -5.57 -4.22
C ASN A 76 -3.27 -4.76 -5.51
N SER A 77 -2.94 -5.36 -6.64
CA SER A 77 -3.17 -4.81 -7.99
C SER A 77 -4.65 -4.57 -8.28
N GLU A 78 -5.51 -5.47 -7.83
CA GLU A 78 -6.96 -5.33 -7.91
C GLU A 78 -7.47 -4.48 -6.74
N ARG A 79 -7.51 -3.17 -6.91
CA ARG A 79 -8.10 -2.26 -5.93
C ARG A 79 -9.56 -1.97 -6.26
N ILE A 80 -10.33 -1.60 -5.21
CA ILE A 80 -11.74 -1.22 -5.40
C ILE A 80 -11.79 0.05 -6.26
N GLY A 81 -12.45 -0.06 -7.41
CA GLY A 81 -12.74 1.06 -8.29
C GLY A 81 -13.74 2.07 -7.67
N PRO A 82 -14.21 3.04 -8.46
CA PRO A 82 -15.17 4.04 -7.99
C PRO A 82 -16.39 3.40 -7.32
N ARG A 83 -16.75 3.90 -6.13
CA ARG A 83 -17.94 3.48 -5.37
C ARG A 83 -18.58 4.70 -4.74
N ASN A 84 -19.92 4.73 -4.70
CA ASN A 84 -20.64 5.78 -3.97
C ASN A 84 -20.47 5.64 -2.46
N TYR A 85 -20.40 4.39 -2.00
CA TYR A 85 -20.29 4.05 -0.59
C TYR A 85 -19.31 2.89 -0.41
N GLN A 86 -18.58 2.92 0.69
CA GLN A 86 -17.80 1.80 1.22
C GLN A 86 -18.42 1.39 2.56
N MET A 87 -18.52 0.10 2.82
CA MET A 87 -19.02 -0.41 4.10
C MET A 87 -18.01 -0.11 5.21
N ILE A 88 -18.52 0.32 6.37
CA ILE A 88 -17.69 0.46 7.58
C ILE A 88 -17.71 -0.87 8.32
N ASP A 89 -16.56 -1.52 8.43
CA ASP A 89 -16.41 -2.70 9.29
C ASP A 89 -16.55 -2.29 10.77
N SER A 90 -17.11 -3.20 11.58
CA SER A 90 -17.22 -3.00 13.03
C SER A 90 -15.89 -3.12 13.78
N LYS A 91 -14.84 -3.59 13.13
CA LYS A 91 -13.48 -3.70 13.70
C LYS A 91 -12.78 -2.35 13.68
N VAL A 92 -11.83 -2.17 14.59
CA VAL A 92 -10.92 -1.02 14.54
C VAL A 92 -10.10 -1.11 13.27
N ILE A 93 -10.26 -0.11 12.40
CA ILE A 93 -9.58 -0.04 11.11
C ILE A 93 -8.34 0.84 11.27
N ASN A 94 -7.18 0.28 11.00
CA ASN A 94 -5.88 0.97 11.06
C ASN A 94 -5.09 0.92 9.76
N ASN A 95 -5.69 0.39 8.68
CA ASN A 95 -5.12 0.33 7.34
C ASN A 95 -6.23 0.42 6.29
N CYS A 96 -5.85 0.68 5.04
CA CYS A 96 -6.79 0.82 3.93
C CYS A 96 -7.48 -0.49 3.51
N GLY A 97 -7.03 -1.65 4.04
CA GLY A 97 -7.39 -2.96 3.51
C GLY A 97 -6.56 -3.34 2.28
N VAL A 98 -6.63 -4.61 1.90
CA VAL A 98 -5.82 -5.15 0.78
C VAL A 98 -6.27 -4.60 -0.57
N TYR A 99 -7.57 -4.34 -0.72
CA TYR A 99 -8.19 -3.78 -1.92
C TYR A 99 -8.51 -2.29 -1.81
N GLY A 100 -8.10 -1.64 -0.72
CA GLY A 100 -8.45 -0.25 -0.44
C GLY A 100 -9.89 -0.06 0.05
N GLU A 101 -10.54 -1.13 0.52
CA GLU A 101 -11.94 -1.18 0.93
C GLU A 101 -12.26 -0.30 2.14
N ASN A 102 -11.27 0.02 2.96
CA ASN A 102 -11.42 0.83 4.17
C ASN A 102 -10.98 2.28 3.99
N THR A 103 -10.52 2.67 2.80
CA THR A 103 -9.80 3.92 2.57
C THR A 103 -10.60 5.16 2.97
N VAL A 104 -11.88 5.23 2.63
CA VAL A 104 -12.71 6.43 2.88
C VAL A 104 -12.97 6.61 4.38
N HIS A 105 -13.33 5.53 5.08
CA HIS A 105 -13.56 5.56 6.52
C HIS A 105 -12.26 5.87 7.29
N LEU A 106 -11.16 5.22 6.90
CA LEU A 106 -9.86 5.47 7.51
C LEU A 106 -9.44 6.92 7.35
N LEU A 107 -9.58 7.50 6.13
CA LEU A 107 -9.28 8.90 5.88
C LEU A 107 -10.09 9.83 6.80
N ASN A 108 -11.39 9.57 6.96
CA ASN A 108 -12.22 10.35 7.88
C ASN A 108 -11.71 10.28 9.32
N SER A 109 -11.33 9.09 9.77
CA SER A 109 -10.90 8.86 11.16
C SER A 109 -9.55 9.50 11.50
N VAL A 110 -8.62 9.58 10.53
CA VAL A 110 -7.25 10.09 10.73
C VAL A 110 -7.01 11.48 10.10
N ALA A 111 -8.01 12.11 9.50
CA ALA A 111 -7.84 13.34 8.73
C ALA A 111 -7.14 14.48 9.49
N THR A 112 -7.33 14.56 10.81
CA THR A 112 -6.75 15.60 11.69
C THR A 112 -5.41 15.19 12.30
N ASP A 113 -5.01 13.92 12.16
CA ASP A 113 -3.75 13.42 12.70
C ASP A 113 -2.56 14.09 11.99
N LYS A 114 -1.44 14.16 12.71
CA LYS A 114 -0.22 14.77 12.18
C LYS A 114 0.57 13.76 11.34
N VAL A 115 1.03 14.22 10.20
CA VAL A 115 1.99 13.50 9.34
C VAL A 115 3.39 13.92 9.74
N ASP A 116 4.33 12.98 9.73
CA ASP A 116 5.74 13.27 9.87
C ASP A 116 6.21 14.27 8.79
N SER A 117 7.02 15.24 9.18
CA SER A 117 7.50 16.27 8.27
C SER A 117 8.25 15.73 7.05
N ALA A 118 8.95 14.60 7.20
CA ALA A 118 9.65 13.93 6.10
C ALA A 118 8.71 13.34 5.02
N ARG A 119 7.43 13.17 5.33
CA ARG A 119 6.39 12.67 4.40
C ARG A 119 5.49 13.77 3.86
N CYS A 120 5.64 14.98 4.38
CA CYS A 120 4.85 16.10 3.93
C CYS A 120 5.23 16.52 2.52
N PHE A 121 4.24 16.94 1.76
CA PHE A 121 4.45 17.54 0.45
C PHE A 121 5.15 18.91 0.62
N ASP A 122 6.36 19.03 0.11
CA ASP A 122 7.24 20.21 0.27
C ASP A 122 7.60 20.89 -1.06
N LEU A 123 7.10 20.38 -2.19
CA LEU A 123 7.42 20.90 -3.52
C LEU A 123 6.86 22.29 -3.78
N VAL A 124 5.97 22.81 -2.90
CA VAL A 124 5.40 24.15 -2.97
C VAL A 124 5.43 24.77 -1.58
N GLU A 125 6.09 25.93 -1.44
CA GLU A 125 6.34 26.60 -0.15
C GLU A 125 5.07 26.91 0.68
N ASP A 126 3.93 27.15 0.04
CA ASP A 126 2.67 27.47 0.70
C ASP A 126 1.92 26.25 1.27
N LYS A 127 2.37 25.04 0.93
CA LYS A 127 1.71 23.78 1.35
C LYS A 127 2.33 23.23 2.65
N LYS A 128 2.17 23.96 3.76
CA LYS A 128 2.83 23.66 5.05
C LYS A 128 1.96 22.94 6.09
N VAL A 129 0.67 22.72 5.80
CA VAL A 129 -0.22 22.06 6.76
C VAL A 129 0.06 20.54 6.79
N ASN A 130 0.43 20.03 7.97
CA ASN A 130 0.90 18.67 8.16
C ASN A 130 -0.16 17.70 8.72
N THR A 131 -1.45 17.94 8.47
CA THR A 131 -2.49 16.96 8.79
C THR A 131 -2.67 15.96 7.66
N VAL A 132 -3.03 14.71 7.99
CA VAL A 132 -3.23 13.63 7.00
C VAL A 132 -4.19 14.08 5.89
N GLY A 133 -5.34 14.66 6.24
CA GLY A 133 -6.33 15.11 5.25
C GLY A 133 -5.73 16.11 4.26
N LYS A 134 -4.98 17.12 4.76
CA LYS A 134 -4.35 18.12 3.89
C LYS A 134 -3.18 17.54 3.08
N GLN A 135 -2.41 16.64 3.62
CA GLN A 135 -1.34 15.97 2.88
C GLN A 135 -1.89 15.05 1.80
N VAL A 136 -3.01 14.36 2.05
CA VAL A 136 -3.73 13.61 1.01
C VAL A 136 -4.14 14.54 -0.13
N GLU A 137 -4.75 15.70 0.16
CA GLU A 137 -5.15 16.68 -0.88
C GLU A 137 -3.93 17.14 -1.70
N TYR A 138 -2.81 17.46 -1.05
CA TYR A 138 -1.61 17.96 -1.73
C TYR A 138 -0.97 16.90 -2.63
N TRP A 139 -0.81 15.67 -2.14
CA TRP A 139 -0.26 14.58 -2.94
C TRP A 139 -1.20 14.14 -4.05
N MET A 140 -2.51 14.13 -3.80
CA MET A 140 -3.50 13.84 -4.84
C MET A 140 -3.47 14.89 -5.94
N ASP A 141 -3.44 16.18 -5.62
CA ASP A 141 -3.34 17.27 -6.60
C ASP A 141 -2.04 17.20 -7.41
N TYR A 142 -0.93 16.77 -6.80
CA TYR A 142 0.34 16.57 -7.50
C TYR A 142 0.25 15.43 -8.52
N ILE A 143 -0.41 14.33 -8.18
CA ILE A 143 -0.50 13.14 -9.03
C ILE A 143 -1.62 13.29 -10.07
N ILE A 144 -2.77 13.79 -9.67
CA ILE A 144 -3.97 14.01 -10.49
C ILE A 144 -4.45 15.46 -10.26
N PRO A 145 -3.93 16.43 -11.02
CA PRO A 145 -4.18 17.84 -10.77
C PRO A 145 -5.66 18.23 -10.85
N GLY A 146 -6.06 19.13 -9.96
CA GLY A 146 -7.38 19.76 -9.96
C GLY A 146 -8.49 18.90 -9.35
N ILE A 147 -8.16 17.84 -8.60
CA ILE A 147 -9.16 17.01 -7.94
C ILE A 147 -9.27 17.40 -6.46
N GLU A 148 -10.49 17.68 -6.04
CA GLU A 148 -10.88 17.88 -4.65
C GLU A 148 -11.67 16.68 -4.15
N ILE A 149 -11.40 16.26 -2.91
CA ILE A 149 -11.99 15.07 -2.29
C ILE A 149 -12.79 15.51 -1.06
N SER A 150 -14.05 15.09 -0.98
CA SER A 150 -14.90 15.23 0.20
C SER A 150 -15.32 13.85 0.67
N THR A 151 -15.14 13.56 1.95
CA THR A 151 -15.50 12.28 2.56
C THR A 151 -16.37 12.50 3.78
N ASP A 152 -17.36 11.63 3.97
CA ASP A 152 -18.29 11.65 5.10
C ASP A 152 -18.62 10.23 5.55
N ASP A 153 -18.73 10.02 6.87
CA ASP A 153 -19.26 8.78 7.43
C ASP A 153 -20.74 8.92 7.76
N ILE A 154 -21.54 8.00 7.25
CA ILE A 154 -22.97 7.89 7.56
C ILE A 154 -23.13 6.74 8.54
N THR A 155 -23.01 7.05 9.84
CA THR A 155 -22.92 6.06 10.92
C THR A 155 -24.17 5.20 11.03
N ASP A 156 -25.36 5.77 10.85
CA ASP A 156 -26.64 5.06 10.91
C ASP A 156 -26.75 3.96 9.83
N LEU A 157 -26.12 4.18 8.68
CA LEU A 157 -26.07 3.22 7.58
C LEU A 157 -24.80 2.37 7.56
N ARG A 158 -23.84 2.65 8.44
CA ARG A 158 -22.51 2.02 8.48
C ARG A 158 -21.81 2.06 7.13
N VAL A 159 -21.82 3.21 6.48
CA VAL A 159 -21.13 3.44 5.22
C VAL A 159 -20.34 4.73 5.25
N SER A 160 -19.21 4.73 4.56
CA SER A 160 -18.46 5.94 4.23
C SER A 160 -18.77 6.35 2.80
N LYS A 161 -18.92 7.65 2.59
CA LYS A 161 -19.21 8.25 1.29
C LYS A 161 -18.05 9.11 0.84
N MET A 162 -17.67 8.98 -0.43
CA MET A 162 -16.71 9.86 -1.10
C MET A 162 -17.43 10.65 -2.20
N ARG A 163 -17.08 11.91 -2.34
CA ARG A 163 -17.49 12.78 -3.44
C ARG A 163 -16.27 13.50 -3.97
N LEU A 164 -16.26 13.76 -5.26
CA LEU A 164 -15.15 14.37 -5.97
C LEU A 164 -15.62 15.61 -6.71
N GLN A 165 -14.77 16.62 -6.78
CA GLN A 165 -14.98 17.80 -7.60
C GLN A 165 -13.73 18.09 -8.41
N GLN A 166 -13.90 18.54 -9.65
CA GLN A 166 -12.81 19.07 -10.44
C GLN A 166 -12.80 20.59 -10.33
N SER A 167 -11.73 21.14 -9.79
CA SER A 167 -11.61 22.59 -9.50
C SER A 167 -11.84 23.49 -10.72
N ALA A 168 -11.52 22.98 -11.93
CA ALA A 168 -11.72 23.70 -13.19
C ALA A 168 -13.19 23.75 -13.67
N LEU A 169 -14.06 22.92 -13.08
CA LEU A 169 -15.46 22.79 -13.48
C LEU A 169 -16.39 23.24 -12.34
N ASP A 170 -17.32 24.13 -12.62
CA ASP A 170 -18.34 24.58 -11.65
C ASP A 170 -19.50 23.57 -11.58
N THR A 171 -19.18 22.30 -11.35
CA THR A 171 -20.19 21.23 -11.28
C THR A 171 -20.58 20.86 -9.86
N GLY A 172 -19.86 21.38 -8.85
CA GLY A 172 -19.96 20.91 -7.48
C GLY A 172 -19.43 19.48 -7.30
N PHE A 173 -19.63 18.91 -6.12
CA PHE A 173 -19.19 17.56 -5.79
C PHE A 173 -20.07 16.48 -6.41
N LEU A 174 -19.47 15.61 -7.20
CA LEU A 174 -20.11 14.53 -7.92
C LEU A 174 -19.71 13.15 -7.34
N SER A 175 -20.44 12.12 -7.76
CA SER A 175 -20.11 10.73 -7.45
C SER A 175 -18.76 10.32 -8.06
N PRO A 176 -17.95 9.44 -7.41
CA PRO A 176 -16.74 8.88 -7.97
C PRO A 176 -16.93 8.19 -9.33
N TYR A 177 -18.12 7.68 -9.63
CA TYR A 177 -18.44 7.10 -10.95
C TYR A 177 -18.33 8.08 -12.12
N ASN A 178 -18.38 9.39 -11.84
CA ASN A 178 -18.22 10.43 -12.87
C ASN A 178 -16.77 10.75 -13.18
N PHE A 179 -15.83 10.10 -12.48
CA PHE A 179 -14.38 10.31 -12.61
C PHE A 179 -13.69 9.01 -13.03
N GLY A 180 -12.45 9.14 -13.49
CA GLY A 180 -11.64 7.98 -13.85
C GLY A 180 -11.25 7.12 -12.64
N PHE A 181 -10.97 5.85 -12.88
CA PHE A 181 -10.53 4.88 -11.86
C PHE A 181 -9.29 5.31 -11.10
N GLY A 182 -8.39 6.10 -11.72
CA GLY A 182 -7.11 6.49 -11.15
C GLY A 182 -7.20 7.08 -9.74
N ILE A 183 -8.25 7.90 -9.45
CA ILE A 183 -8.43 8.51 -8.13
C ILE A 183 -8.65 7.44 -7.06
N SER A 184 -9.56 6.49 -7.31
CA SER A 184 -9.87 5.41 -6.38
C SER A 184 -8.69 4.45 -6.18
N TYR A 185 -7.83 4.31 -7.19
CA TYR A 185 -6.65 3.45 -7.12
C TYR A 185 -5.47 4.11 -6.42
N VAL A 186 -5.32 5.43 -6.52
CA VAL A 186 -4.19 6.18 -5.95
C VAL A 186 -4.44 6.55 -4.48
N LEU A 187 -5.67 6.90 -4.12
CA LEU A 187 -6.01 7.37 -2.79
C LEU A 187 -5.55 6.41 -1.67
N PRO A 188 -5.80 5.08 -1.74
CA PRO A 188 -5.30 4.14 -0.72
C PRO A 188 -3.78 4.08 -0.65
N ILE A 189 -3.06 4.27 -1.77
CA ILE A 189 -1.59 4.30 -1.78
C ILE A 189 -1.09 5.52 -1.00
N ILE A 190 -1.64 6.70 -1.29
CA ILE A 190 -1.24 7.94 -0.61
C ILE A 190 -1.56 7.86 0.87
N LEU A 191 -2.78 7.48 1.23
CA LEU A 191 -3.19 7.39 2.62
C LEU A 191 -2.30 6.41 3.40
N THR A 192 -2.06 5.21 2.85
CA THR A 192 -1.17 4.21 3.47
C THR A 192 0.24 4.76 3.68
N GLY A 193 0.85 5.37 2.67
CA GLY A 193 2.19 5.94 2.79
C GLY A 193 2.28 7.02 3.87
N LEU A 194 1.26 7.89 3.99
CA LEU A 194 1.24 8.97 4.98
C LEU A 194 1.08 8.49 6.42
N ILE A 195 0.30 7.41 6.65
CA ILE A 195 0.04 6.86 8.00
C ILE A 195 0.98 5.72 8.39
N ALA A 196 1.72 5.14 7.45
CA ALA A 196 2.65 4.06 7.72
C ALA A 196 3.68 4.48 8.78
N LYS A 197 3.98 3.61 9.73
CA LYS A 197 4.99 3.90 10.76
C LYS A 197 6.40 3.75 10.20
N GLU A 198 7.35 4.47 10.78
CA GLU A 198 8.77 4.23 10.52
C GLU A 198 9.13 2.78 10.85
N GLY A 199 9.95 2.14 10.01
CA GLY A 199 10.34 0.73 10.13
C GLY A 199 9.28 -0.26 9.65
N SER A 200 8.08 0.19 9.20
CA SER A 200 7.08 -0.69 8.62
C SER A 200 7.39 -1.05 7.18
N VAL A 201 6.78 -2.13 6.69
CA VAL A 201 6.82 -2.54 5.29
C VAL A 201 5.55 -2.11 4.59
N PHE A 202 5.70 -1.48 3.43
CA PHE A 202 4.60 -1.15 2.53
C PHE A 202 4.81 -1.79 1.17
N LEU A 203 4.07 -2.86 0.89
CA LEU A 203 4.04 -3.53 -0.40
C LEU A 203 2.86 -3.02 -1.22
N VAL A 204 3.13 -2.60 -2.44
CA VAL A 204 2.10 -2.13 -3.38
C VAL A 204 2.32 -2.69 -4.76
N GLU A 205 1.26 -3.26 -5.34
CA GLU A 205 1.24 -3.78 -6.71
C GLU A 205 0.61 -2.76 -7.67
N ASN A 206 1.15 -2.66 -8.88
CA ASN A 206 0.70 -1.81 -9.98
C ASN A 206 0.26 -0.39 -9.52
N PRO A 207 1.13 0.39 -8.84
CA PRO A 207 0.76 1.73 -8.39
C PRO A 207 0.41 2.66 -9.55
N GLU A 208 0.86 2.34 -10.76
CA GLU A 208 0.59 3.08 -12.01
C GLU A 208 -0.80 2.87 -12.58
N ALA A 209 -1.58 1.90 -12.07
CA ALA A 209 -2.84 1.51 -12.68
C ALA A 209 -3.79 2.69 -12.87
N HIS A 210 -4.33 2.83 -14.08
CA HIS A 210 -5.26 3.90 -14.49
C HIS A 210 -4.70 5.33 -14.42
N LEU A 211 -3.38 5.51 -14.33
CA LEU A 211 -2.73 6.82 -14.35
C LEU A 211 -2.16 7.17 -15.72
N HIS A 212 -2.23 8.45 -16.04
CA HIS A 212 -1.45 9.03 -17.15
C HIS A 212 0.06 8.93 -16.83
N PRO A 213 0.97 8.80 -17.82
CA PRO A 213 2.42 8.69 -17.61
C PRO A 213 3.01 9.71 -16.63
N LYS A 214 2.55 10.95 -16.64
CA LYS A 214 2.97 11.97 -15.68
C LYS A 214 2.56 11.58 -14.24
N GLY A 215 1.33 11.11 -14.04
CA GLY A 215 0.85 10.64 -12.73
C GLY A 215 1.61 9.40 -12.25
N GLN A 216 1.98 8.50 -13.18
CA GLN A 216 2.81 7.33 -12.87
C GLN A 216 4.20 7.74 -12.34
N SER A 217 4.82 8.74 -12.94
CA SER A 217 6.08 9.30 -12.42
C SER A 217 5.90 9.96 -11.05
N HIS A 218 4.79 10.67 -10.85
CA HIS A 218 4.51 11.34 -9.58
C HIS A 218 4.22 10.35 -8.44
N ILE A 219 3.53 9.23 -8.70
CA ILE A 219 3.33 8.20 -7.68
C ILE A 219 4.65 7.51 -7.31
N GLY A 220 5.54 7.27 -8.29
CA GLY A 220 6.89 6.79 -8.03
C GLY A 220 7.69 7.75 -7.15
N TYR A 221 7.59 9.05 -7.42
CA TYR A 221 8.19 10.09 -6.58
C TYR A 221 7.65 10.03 -5.14
N PHE A 222 6.33 9.95 -4.96
CA PHE A 222 5.70 9.81 -3.65
C PHE A 222 6.21 8.60 -2.88
N LEU A 223 6.24 7.42 -3.52
CA LEU A 223 6.69 6.19 -2.87
C LEU A 223 8.17 6.26 -2.43
N ALA A 224 9.03 6.90 -3.23
CA ALA A 224 10.41 7.15 -2.84
C ALA A 224 10.52 8.09 -1.64
N MET A 225 9.67 9.14 -1.54
CA MET A 225 9.63 10.02 -0.37
C MET A 225 9.22 9.24 0.89
N MET A 226 8.28 8.29 0.78
CA MET A 226 7.91 7.42 1.91
C MET A 226 9.07 6.52 2.34
N ALA A 227 9.83 5.99 1.36
CA ALA A 227 11.02 5.19 1.65
C ALA A 227 12.10 6.03 2.38
N MET A 228 12.36 7.24 1.94
CA MET A 228 13.30 8.16 2.61
C MET A 228 12.85 8.56 4.02
N ALA A 229 11.54 8.50 4.29
CA ALA A 229 10.97 8.72 5.62
C ALA A 229 10.91 7.43 6.48
N GLY A 230 11.71 6.42 6.15
CA GLY A 230 11.92 5.23 6.97
C GLY A 230 10.90 4.11 6.78
N VAL A 231 10.07 4.14 5.75
CA VAL A 231 9.19 3.02 5.38
C VAL A 231 9.92 2.12 4.38
N GLN A 232 9.97 0.81 4.61
CA GLN A 232 10.47 -0.12 3.60
C GLN A 232 9.40 -0.32 2.52
N VAL A 233 9.58 0.33 1.37
CA VAL A 233 8.63 0.27 0.27
C VAL A 233 9.03 -0.81 -0.72
N VAL A 234 8.12 -1.74 -1.00
CA VAL A 234 8.27 -2.79 -2.01
C VAL A 234 7.23 -2.55 -3.09
N ILE A 235 7.68 -2.38 -4.33
CA ILE A 235 6.83 -2.01 -5.46
C ILE A 235 6.91 -3.09 -6.53
N GLU A 236 5.76 -3.65 -6.89
CA GLU A 236 5.64 -4.41 -8.14
C GLU A 236 5.08 -3.46 -9.20
N THR A 237 5.74 -3.37 -10.35
CA THR A 237 5.34 -2.43 -11.41
C THR A 237 5.80 -2.87 -12.79
N HIS A 238 4.97 -2.59 -13.81
CA HIS A 238 5.32 -2.72 -15.22
C HIS A 238 5.63 -1.36 -15.88
N SER A 239 5.72 -0.29 -15.09
CA SER A 239 5.89 1.07 -15.59
C SER A 239 7.30 1.62 -15.39
N GLU A 240 7.99 1.90 -16.49
CA GLU A 240 9.24 2.67 -16.47
C GLU A 240 9.04 4.09 -15.92
N HIS A 241 7.82 4.66 -16.01
CA HIS A 241 7.52 5.98 -15.48
C HIS A 241 7.55 5.99 -13.95
N VAL A 242 7.08 4.92 -13.29
CA VAL A 242 7.21 4.77 -11.83
C VAL A 242 8.68 4.75 -11.43
N ILE A 243 9.50 3.93 -12.11
CA ILE A 243 10.95 3.84 -11.86
C ILE A 243 11.62 5.21 -12.08
N ASN A 244 11.26 5.93 -13.14
CA ASN A 244 11.79 7.26 -13.40
C ASN A 244 11.38 8.27 -12.32
N GLY A 245 10.15 8.17 -11.78
CA GLY A 245 9.70 8.98 -10.66
C GLY A 245 10.55 8.76 -9.40
N ILE A 246 10.85 7.51 -9.07
CA ILE A 246 11.75 7.12 -7.98
C ILE A 246 13.14 7.73 -8.19
N ARG A 247 13.70 7.58 -9.40
CA ARG A 247 15.03 8.14 -9.74
C ARG A 247 15.06 9.66 -9.60
N ILE A 248 14.00 10.35 -10.01
CA ILE A 248 13.88 11.81 -9.87
C ILE A 248 13.86 12.20 -8.39
N ALA A 249 13.10 11.48 -7.55
CA ALA A 249 13.05 11.72 -6.12
C ALA A 249 14.43 11.51 -5.48
N ALA A 250 15.11 10.41 -5.79
CA ALA A 250 16.44 10.08 -5.30
C ALA A 250 17.47 11.17 -5.63
N LEU A 251 17.50 11.62 -6.88
CA LEU A 251 18.40 12.68 -7.34
C LEU A 251 18.12 14.02 -6.67
N LYS A 252 16.85 14.40 -6.51
CA LYS A 252 16.48 15.71 -5.91
C LYS A 252 16.73 15.77 -4.41
N ASN A 253 16.53 14.66 -3.71
CA ASN A 253 16.55 14.62 -2.25
C ASN A 253 17.77 13.89 -1.67
N GLY A 254 18.71 13.47 -2.50
CA GLY A 254 19.99 12.90 -2.06
C GLY A 254 19.87 11.48 -1.47
N MET A 255 18.93 10.67 -1.95
CA MET A 255 18.82 9.26 -1.56
C MET A 255 20.04 8.48 -2.06
N ASP A 256 20.60 7.61 -1.20
CA ASP A 256 21.71 6.75 -1.61
C ASP A 256 21.21 5.75 -2.66
N PRO A 257 21.87 5.61 -3.83
CA PRO A 257 21.53 4.59 -4.81
C PRO A 257 21.58 3.15 -4.27
N ASN A 258 22.35 2.88 -3.22
CA ASN A 258 22.41 1.58 -2.57
C ASN A 258 21.15 1.24 -1.77
N ASP A 259 20.31 2.22 -1.46
CA ASP A 259 19.01 2.00 -0.81
C ASP A 259 17.91 1.61 -1.81
N ILE A 260 18.24 1.53 -3.11
CA ILE A 260 17.31 1.16 -4.18
C ILE A 260 17.77 -0.13 -4.84
N SER A 261 16.91 -1.14 -4.83
CA SER A 261 17.12 -2.40 -5.56
C SER A 261 16.05 -2.57 -6.63
N ILE A 262 16.44 -2.96 -7.84
CA ILE A 262 15.53 -3.26 -8.95
C ILE A 262 15.80 -4.69 -9.41
N ASN A 263 14.77 -5.52 -9.33
CA ASN A 263 14.82 -6.92 -9.76
C ASN A 263 13.91 -7.11 -10.97
N TYR A 264 14.38 -7.81 -11.99
CA TYR A 264 13.61 -8.19 -13.18
C TYR A 264 13.35 -9.70 -13.14
N PHE A 265 12.09 -10.09 -13.39
CA PHE A 265 11.62 -11.47 -13.41
C PHE A 265 11.14 -11.88 -14.80
#